data_2ace771b1fb967f2444cce20ac32fb05
#
_entry.id   2ace771b1fb967f2444cce20ac32fb05
#
_cell.length_a   1.000
_cell.length_b   1.000
_cell.length_c   1.000
_cell.angle_alpha   90.00
_cell.angle_beta   90.00
_cell.angle_gamma   90.00
#
_symmetry.space_group_name_H-M   'P 1'
#
loop_
_entity.id
_entity.type
_entity.pdbx_description
1 polymer ?
#
loop_
_entity_poly.entity_id
_entity_poly.type
_entity_poly.pdbx_seq_one_letter_code
_entity_poly.pdbx_strand_id
1 'polypeptide(L)'
;MFKSFYILLNSKKIEKALMKLRKISIKKVSEIIINECIRENLEYEVIKKNNHEFLITVGSNRKKSLLMFHKVLAVTIYDYDRFSHLMQDRGINKGIYITTGVFQQDVYNRTYTDKFINRIKLLDGKEFVVKQRWIKRKNEHISYNKLSFKSFF
;
A
#
# COMPACT_ATOMS: atom_id res chain seq x y z
N MET A 1 11.46 15.80 -3.70
CA MET A 1 11.49 16.70 -4.87
C MET A 1 11.39 15.94 -6.21
N PHE A 2 12.21 14.96 -6.47
CA PHE A 2 12.14 14.18 -7.73
C PHE A 2 10.83 13.41 -7.94
N LYS A 3 10.23 12.85 -6.89
CA LYS A 3 8.93 12.14 -6.98
C LYS A 3 7.80 13.05 -7.45
N SER A 4 7.70 14.24 -6.87
CA SER A 4 6.64 15.21 -7.23
C SER A 4 6.77 15.70 -8.66
N PHE A 5 7.99 15.94 -9.12
CA PHE A 5 8.27 16.37 -10.49
C PHE A 5 7.95 15.24 -11.51
N TYR A 6 8.33 14.00 -11.19
CA TYR A 6 8.01 12.83 -12.01
C TYR A 6 6.49 12.63 -12.13
N ILE A 7 5.78 12.75 -11.03
CA ILE A 7 4.31 12.64 -10.99
C ILE A 7 3.67 13.73 -11.86
N LEU A 8 4.16 14.95 -11.78
CA LEU A 8 3.65 16.07 -12.60
C LEU A 8 3.87 15.82 -14.09
N LEU A 9 5.05 15.39 -14.50
CA LEU A 9 5.39 15.13 -15.91
C LEU A 9 4.61 13.96 -16.51
N ASN A 10 4.21 12.99 -15.69
CA ASN A 10 3.54 11.78 -16.13
C ASN A 10 2.07 11.71 -15.72
N SER A 11 1.45 12.84 -15.39
CA SER A 11 0.10 12.90 -14.81
C SER A 11 -0.95 12.11 -15.57
N LYS A 12 -1.00 12.20 -16.90
CA LYS A 12 -1.97 11.47 -17.73
C LYS A 12 -1.76 9.96 -17.67
N LYS A 13 -0.51 9.51 -17.67
CA LYS A 13 -0.16 8.07 -17.58
C LYS A 13 -0.50 7.53 -16.19
N ILE A 14 -0.23 8.31 -15.15
CA ILE A 14 -0.55 7.99 -13.77
C ILE A 14 -2.06 7.88 -13.57
N GLU A 15 -2.85 8.79 -14.11
CA GLU A 15 -4.31 8.71 -14.05
C GLU A 15 -4.85 7.44 -14.71
N LYS A 16 -4.33 7.04 -15.87
CA LYS A 16 -4.70 5.77 -16.50
C LYS A 16 -4.36 4.56 -15.63
N ALA A 17 -3.17 4.57 -15.03
CA ALA A 17 -2.74 3.50 -14.14
C ALA A 17 -3.61 3.44 -12.88
N LEU A 18 -3.99 4.60 -12.31
CA LEU A 18 -4.92 4.68 -11.18
C LEU A 18 -6.30 4.12 -11.52
N MET A 19 -6.84 4.46 -12.70
CA MET A 19 -8.12 3.91 -13.14
C MET A 19 -8.07 2.39 -13.23
N LYS A 20 -6.96 1.84 -13.72
CA LYS A 20 -6.73 0.39 -13.76
C LYS A 20 -6.64 -0.20 -12.35
N LEU A 21 -5.90 0.42 -11.45
CA LEU A 21 -5.77 -0.01 -10.06
C LEU A 21 -7.12 -0.05 -9.34
N ARG A 22 -7.94 0.98 -9.52
CA ARG A 22 -9.26 1.09 -8.89
C ARG A 22 -10.24 0.01 -9.34
N LYS A 23 -10.05 -0.56 -10.53
CA LYS A 23 -10.86 -1.68 -11.04
C LYS A 23 -10.49 -3.02 -10.45
N ILE A 24 -9.31 -3.17 -9.86
CA ILE A 24 -8.87 -4.43 -9.28
C ILE A 24 -9.65 -4.67 -7.99
N SER A 25 -10.25 -5.84 -7.86
CA SER A 25 -11.02 -6.21 -6.67
C SER A 25 -10.11 -6.52 -5.48
N ILE A 26 -10.64 -6.33 -4.27
CA ILE A 26 -9.94 -6.76 -3.04
C ILE A 26 -9.66 -8.27 -3.06
N LYS A 27 -10.58 -9.06 -3.62
CA LYS A 27 -10.34 -10.49 -3.81
C LYS A 27 -9.05 -10.76 -4.59
N LYS A 28 -8.88 -10.07 -5.73
CA LYS A 28 -7.67 -10.22 -6.55
C LYS A 28 -6.41 -9.74 -5.84
N VAL A 29 -6.48 -8.60 -5.16
CA VAL A 29 -5.37 -8.08 -4.34
C VAL A 29 -4.97 -9.09 -3.27
N SER A 30 -5.93 -9.62 -2.53
CA SER A 30 -5.65 -10.60 -1.47
C SER A 30 -5.02 -11.88 -2.00
N GLU A 31 -5.49 -12.40 -3.13
CA GLU A 31 -4.89 -13.57 -3.79
C GLU A 31 -3.43 -13.33 -4.17
N ILE A 32 -3.13 -12.16 -4.74
CA ILE A 32 -1.76 -11.80 -5.12
C ILE A 32 -0.85 -11.74 -3.91
N ILE A 33 -1.26 -11.02 -2.86
CA ILE A 33 -0.45 -10.86 -1.63
C ILE A 33 -0.20 -12.22 -0.97
N ILE A 34 -1.22 -13.04 -0.81
CA ILE A 34 -1.10 -14.37 -0.20
C ILE A 34 -0.19 -15.27 -1.02
N ASN A 35 -0.35 -15.29 -2.34
CA ASN A 35 0.52 -16.08 -3.22
C ASN A 35 1.99 -15.61 -3.16
N GLU A 36 2.23 -14.33 -3.04
CA GLU A 36 3.57 -13.78 -2.86
C GLU A 36 4.17 -14.18 -1.51
N CYS A 37 3.38 -14.14 -0.42
CA CYS A 37 3.81 -14.63 0.90
C CYS A 37 4.21 -16.12 0.83
N ILE A 38 3.40 -16.94 0.19
CA ILE A 38 3.70 -18.37 0.03
C ILE A 38 5.00 -18.58 -0.76
N ARG A 39 5.16 -17.87 -1.88
CA ARG A 39 6.38 -17.97 -2.69
C ARG A 39 7.65 -17.55 -1.95
N GLU A 40 7.55 -16.52 -1.13
CA GLU A 40 8.68 -16.01 -0.35
C GLU A 40 8.86 -16.75 0.99
N ASN A 41 8.05 -17.78 1.23
CA ASN A 41 8.03 -18.55 2.47
C ASN A 41 7.87 -17.69 3.73
N LEU A 42 6.93 -16.73 3.65
CA LEU A 42 6.60 -15.82 4.74
C LEU A 42 5.34 -16.29 5.46
N GLU A 43 5.33 -16.15 6.77
CA GLU A 43 4.13 -16.33 7.59
C GLU A 43 3.17 -15.15 7.35
N TYR A 44 1.90 -15.41 7.35
CA TYR A 44 0.88 -14.39 7.23
C TYR A 44 -0.39 -14.74 8.01
N GLU A 45 -1.11 -13.70 8.41
CA GLU A 45 -2.44 -13.81 9.02
C GLU A 45 -3.35 -12.74 8.45
N VAL A 46 -4.45 -13.16 7.84
CA VAL A 46 -5.47 -12.24 7.35
C VAL A 46 -6.31 -11.75 8.54
N ILE A 47 -6.27 -10.47 8.81
CA ILE A 47 -7.00 -9.85 9.92
C ILE A 47 -8.38 -9.38 9.47
N LYS A 48 -8.46 -8.75 8.28
CA LYS A 48 -9.69 -8.20 7.74
C LYS A 48 -9.70 -8.28 6.22
N LYS A 49 -10.83 -8.68 5.67
CA LYS A 49 -11.08 -8.68 4.23
C LYS A 49 -12.55 -8.37 3.97
N ASN A 50 -12.78 -7.30 3.22
CA ASN A 50 -14.10 -6.94 2.72
C ASN A 50 -13.97 -6.32 1.31
N ASN A 51 -15.00 -5.66 0.80
CA ASN A 51 -14.97 -5.08 -0.54
C ASN A 51 -14.05 -3.86 -0.68
N HIS A 52 -13.63 -3.26 0.44
CA HIS A 52 -12.87 -2.01 0.47
C HIS A 52 -11.50 -2.14 1.13
N GLU A 53 -11.31 -3.12 1.99
CA GLU A 53 -10.11 -3.25 2.82
C GLU A 53 -9.58 -4.68 2.79
N PHE A 54 -8.26 -4.79 2.72
CA PHE A 54 -7.53 -6.02 3.00
C PHE A 54 -6.40 -5.72 3.98
N LEU A 55 -6.43 -6.36 5.13
CA LEU A 55 -5.51 -6.15 6.22
C LEU A 55 -4.87 -7.48 6.62
N ILE A 56 -3.55 -7.53 6.58
CA ILE A 56 -2.78 -8.75 6.75
C ILE A 56 -1.49 -8.47 7.53
N THR A 57 -1.10 -9.40 8.39
CA THR A 57 0.27 -9.43 8.92
C THR A 57 1.14 -10.30 8.04
N VAL A 58 2.35 -9.85 7.78
CA VAL A 58 3.32 -10.57 6.94
C VAL A 58 4.69 -10.54 7.62
N GLY A 59 5.39 -11.64 7.62
CA GLY A 59 6.76 -11.68 8.10
C GLY A 59 7.19 -13.03 8.65
N SER A 60 8.25 -13.00 9.44
CA SER A 60 8.76 -14.15 10.22
C SER A 60 8.53 -13.89 11.70
N ASN A 61 8.74 -14.93 12.54
CA ASN A 61 8.51 -14.87 14.01
C ASN A 61 9.09 -13.65 14.73
N ARG A 62 10.15 -13.04 14.19
CA ARG A 62 10.86 -11.91 14.82
C ARG A 62 10.59 -10.56 14.14
N LYS A 63 10.07 -10.55 12.90
CA LYS A 63 9.88 -9.33 12.11
C LYS A 63 8.56 -9.41 11.36
N LYS A 64 7.49 -8.96 11.99
CA LYS A 64 6.18 -8.84 11.36
C LYS A 64 5.91 -7.40 10.94
N SER A 65 5.26 -7.25 9.80
CA SER A 65 4.72 -5.99 9.31
C SER A 65 3.21 -6.10 9.20
N LEU A 66 2.51 -4.99 9.43
CA LEU A 66 1.09 -4.88 9.14
C LEU A 66 0.92 -4.19 7.79
N LEU A 67 0.20 -4.81 6.87
CA LEU A 67 -0.07 -4.28 5.54
C LEU A 67 -1.56 -4.04 5.37
N MET A 68 -1.94 -2.82 5.01
CA MET A 68 -3.29 -2.43 4.61
C MET A 68 -3.33 -2.08 3.12
N PHE A 69 -4.30 -2.63 2.41
CA PHE A 69 -4.70 -2.16 1.10
C PHE A 69 -6.14 -1.65 1.18
N HIS A 70 -6.34 -0.36 0.98
CA HIS A 70 -7.61 0.33 1.21
C HIS A 70 -8.11 1.02 -0.05
N LYS A 71 -9.22 0.54 -0.59
CA LYS A 71 -9.91 1.14 -1.74
C LYS A 71 -10.87 2.20 -1.24
N VAL A 72 -10.40 3.44 -1.21
CA VAL A 72 -11.16 4.59 -0.74
C VAL A 72 -10.66 5.85 -1.46
N LEU A 73 -11.50 6.88 -1.59
CA LEU A 73 -11.08 8.14 -2.19
C LEU A 73 -10.10 8.92 -1.31
N ALA A 74 -10.34 8.93 0.00
CA ALA A 74 -9.47 9.59 0.97
C ALA A 74 -9.43 8.80 2.28
N VAL A 75 -8.22 8.52 2.75
CA VAL A 75 -7.99 7.94 4.07
C VAL A 75 -8.04 9.05 5.11
N THR A 76 -8.89 8.86 6.12
CA THR A 76 -9.07 9.81 7.21
C THR A 76 -8.15 9.50 8.39
N ILE A 77 -8.07 10.46 9.33
CA ILE A 77 -7.32 10.24 10.57
C ILE A 77 -7.89 9.08 11.39
N TYR A 78 -9.21 8.83 11.33
CA TYR A 78 -9.84 7.70 12.00
C TYR A 78 -9.38 6.35 11.44
N ASP A 79 -9.26 6.25 10.13
CA ASP A 79 -8.73 5.06 9.47
C ASP A 79 -7.28 4.81 9.87
N TYR A 80 -6.48 5.85 9.88
CA TYR A 80 -5.08 5.80 10.31
C TYR A 80 -4.96 5.38 11.78
N ASP A 81 -5.72 5.99 12.68
CA ASP A 81 -5.67 5.68 14.10
C ASP A 81 -6.06 4.23 14.38
N ARG A 82 -7.08 3.69 13.69
CA ARG A 82 -7.43 2.27 13.80
C ARG A 82 -6.27 1.35 13.39
N PHE A 83 -5.60 1.69 12.31
CA PHE A 83 -4.42 0.95 11.84
C PHE A 83 -3.26 1.03 12.83
N SER A 84 -2.95 2.21 13.32
CA SER A 84 -1.88 2.44 14.30
C SER A 84 -2.17 1.74 15.63
N HIS A 85 -3.40 1.79 16.14
CA HIS A 85 -3.80 1.10 17.36
C HIS A 85 -3.68 -0.42 17.22
N LEU A 86 -4.07 -0.98 16.07
CA LEU A 86 -3.92 -2.41 15.82
C LEU A 86 -2.45 -2.83 15.82
N MET A 87 -1.55 -2.02 15.27
CA MET A 87 -0.12 -2.25 15.35
C MET A 87 0.36 -2.31 16.81
N GLN A 88 -0.08 -1.36 17.63
CA GLN A 88 0.27 -1.32 19.05
C GLN A 88 -0.26 -2.54 19.79
N ASP A 89 -1.52 -2.89 19.60
CA ASP A 89 -2.17 -4.04 20.25
C ASP A 89 -1.48 -5.37 19.93
N ARG A 90 -0.93 -5.49 18.73
CA ARG A 90 -0.23 -6.69 18.28
C ARG A 90 1.30 -6.63 18.46
N GLY A 91 1.82 -5.55 19.00
CA GLY A 91 3.26 -5.38 19.17
C GLY A 91 4.04 -5.30 17.85
N ILE A 92 3.39 -4.83 16.79
CA ILE A 92 3.99 -4.66 15.47
C ILE A 92 4.44 -3.21 15.33
N ASN A 93 5.72 -2.98 15.02
CA ASN A 93 6.28 -1.64 14.93
C ASN A 93 6.49 -1.16 13.47
N LYS A 94 6.22 -1.98 12.48
CA LYS A 94 6.32 -1.64 11.06
C LYS A 94 4.96 -1.82 10.38
N GLY A 95 4.47 -0.77 9.76
CA GLY A 95 3.23 -0.78 9.02
C GLY A 95 3.39 -0.21 7.62
N ILE A 96 2.59 -0.71 6.69
CA ILE A 96 2.52 -0.21 5.32
C ILE A 96 1.04 0.01 5.01
N TYR A 97 0.66 1.24 4.78
CA TYR A 97 -0.71 1.61 4.44
C TYR A 97 -0.77 2.07 2.99
N ILE A 98 -1.42 1.29 2.15
CA ILE A 98 -1.60 1.55 0.72
C ILE A 98 -3.06 1.91 0.49
N THR A 99 -3.32 2.99 -0.24
CA THR A 99 -4.67 3.35 -0.68
C THR A 99 -4.71 3.57 -2.20
N THR A 100 -5.86 3.34 -2.79
CA THR A 100 -6.11 3.70 -4.20
C THR A 100 -6.43 5.19 -4.36
N GLY A 101 -6.69 5.90 -3.28
CA GLY A 101 -6.98 7.32 -3.21
C GLY A 101 -5.84 8.14 -2.66
N VAL A 102 -6.17 9.07 -1.79
CA VAL A 102 -5.22 9.98 -1.13
C VAL A 102 -5.32 9.84 0.39
N PHE A 103 -4.30 10.30 1.10
CA PHE A 103 -4.36 10.52 2.54
C PHE A 103 -4.69 11.98 2.82
N GLN A 104 -5.58 12.23 3.78
CA GLN A 104 -5.81 13.58 4.27
C GLN A 104 -4.54 14.15 4.92
N GLN A 105 -4.38 15.46 4.91
CA GLN A 105 -3.15 16.11 5.39
C GLN A 105 -2.84 15.80 6.85
N ASP A 106 -3.84 15.70 7.70
CA ASP A 106 -3.68 15.36 9.11
C ASP A 106 -3.10 13.95 9.33
N VAL A 107 -3.34 13.02 8.40
CA VAL A 107 -2.73 11.69 8.41
C VAL A 107 -1.21 11.79 8.23
N TYR A 108 -0.74 12.58 7.27
CA TYR A 108 0.70 12.80 7.07
C TYR A 108 1.33 13.46 8.30
N ASN A 109 0.66 14.44 8.88
CA ASN A 109 1.14 15.12 10.07
C ASN A 109 1.26 14.15 11.26
N ARG A 110 0.26 13.29 11.45
CA ARG A 110 0.27 12.27 12.49
C ARG A 110 1.39 11.25 12.27
N THR A 111 1.58 10.78 11.06
CA THR A 111 2.65 9.84 10.71
C THR A 111 4.03 10.40 11.02
N TYR A 112 4.23 11.68 10.74
CA TYR A 112 5.48 12.36 11.06
C TYR A 112 5.73 12.41 12.58
N THR A 113 4.69 12.68 13.37
CA THR A 113 4.77 12.67 14.84
C THR A 113 5.01 11.27 15.39
N ASP A 114 4.35 10.27 14.83
CA ASP A 114 4.40 8.86 15.29
C ASP A 114 5.65 8.09 14.86
N LYS A 115 6.48 8.65 13.97
CA LYS A 115 7.64 7.94 13.39
C LYS A 115 8.66 7.41 14.40
N PHE A 116 8.68 7.96 15.61
CA PHE A 116 9.55 7.51 16.72
C PHE A 116 8.95 6.32 17.50
N ILE A 117 7.63 6.11 17.39
CA ILE A 117 6.90 5.04 18.07
C ILE A 117 6.65 3.89 17.10
N ASN A 118 6.09 4.21 15.93
CA ASN A 118 5.74 3.25 14.89
C ASN A 118 6.26 3.71 13.53
N ARG A 119 6.83 2.79 12.76
CA ARG A 119 7.24 3.05 11.39
C ARG A 119 6.09 2.71 10.45
N ILE A 120 5.31 3.70 10.08
CA ILE A 120 4.21 3.54 9.13
C ILE A 120 4.58 4.24 7.82
N LYS A 121 4.64 3.45 6.75
CA LYS A 121 4.84 3.95 5.40
C LYS A 121 3.47 4.16 4.75
N LEU A 122 3.21 5.36 4.29
CA LEU A 122 2.01 5.72 3.56
C LEU A 122 2.29 5.71 2.06
N LEU A 123 1.46 5.03 1.29
CA LEU A 123 1.52 5.02 -0.17
C LEU A 123 0.14 5.36 -0.70
N ASP A 124 -0.02 6.55 -1.24
CA ASP A 124 -1.24 6.90 -1.97
C ASP A 124 -1.30 6.20 -3.34
N GLY A 125 -2.43 6.32 -4.02
CA GLY A 125 -2.64 5.64 -5.29
C GLY A 125 -1.60 6.01 -6.34
N LYS A 126 -1.19 7.26 -6.43
CA LYS A 126 -0.18 7.74 -7.38
C LYS A 126 1.20 7.17 -7.08
N GLU A 127 1.62 7.22 -5.83
CA GLU A 127 2.90 6.65 -5.40
C GLU A 127 2.94 5.13 -5.61
N PHE A 128 1.83 4.46 -5.33
CA PHE A 128 1.73 3.01 -5.50
C PHE A 128 1.88 2.59 -6.96
N VAL A 129 1.16 3.23 -7.90
CA VAL A 129 1.28 2.89 -9.33
C VAL A 129 2.65 3.22 -9.91
N VAL A 130 3.30 4.27 -9.42
CA VAL A 130 4.69 4.58 -9.80
C VAL A 130 5.63 3.46 -9.36
N LYS A 131 5.46 2.96 -8.14
CA LYS A 131 6.26 1.82 -7.62
C LYS A 131 5.98 0.51 -8.34
N GLN A 132 4.80 0.32 -8.91
CA GLN A 132 4.48 -0.86 -9.73
C GLN A 132 5.18 -0.85 -11.09
N ARG A 133 5.83 0.25 -11.46
CA ARG A 133 6.47 0.43 -12.77
C ARG A 133 5.51 0.24 -13.95
N TRP A 134 4.24 0.56 -13.77
CA TRP A 134 3.23 0.49 -14.83
C TRP A 134 3.33 1.63 -15.83
N ILE A 135 4.13 2.64 -15.54
CA ILE A 135 4.29 3.82 -16.37
C ILE A 135 5.50 3.61 -17.25
N LYS A 136 5.27 3.49 -18.57
CA LYS A 136 6.32 3.25 -19.55
C LYS A 136 7.21 4.48 -19.75
N ARG A 137 8.51 4.32 -19.71
CA ARG A 137 9.45 5.20 -20.40
C ARG A 137 9.32 4.97 -21.90
N LYS A 138 9.61 6.01 -22.71
CA LYS A 138 9.31 6.08 -24.15
C LYS A 138 9.67 4.85 -25.01
N ASN A 139 10.54 3.94 -24.58
CA ASN A 139 11.08 2.83 -25.36
C ASN A 139 11.09 1.47 -24.65
N GLU A 140 10.40 1.30 -23.55
CA GLU A 140 10.37 0.02 -22.85
C GLU A 140 9.00 -0.64 -22.98
N HIS A 141 8.95 -1.88 -23.48
CA HIS A 141 7.79 -2.75 -23.41
C HIS A 141 7.62 -3.23 -21.97
N ILE A 142 6.90 -2.46 -21.15
CA ILE A 142 6.54 -2.92 -19.81
C ILE A 142 5.20 -3.64 -19.91
N SER A 143 5.21 -4.90 -19.49
CA SER A 143 3.99 -5.67 -19.28
C SER A 143 3.19 -5.03 -18.15
N TYR A 144 1.98 -4.52 -18.42
CA TYR A 144 1.04 -3.99 -17.44
C TYR A 144 0.50 -5.03 -16.45
N ASN A 145 1.04 -6.25 -16.42
CA ASN A 145 0.29 -7.44 -16.00
C ASN A 145 0.61 -7.95 -14.61
N LYS A 146 1.52 -7.33 -13.86
CA LYS A 146 1.82 -7.84 -12.52
C LYS A 146 1.70 -6.75 -11.46
N LEU A 147 0.54 -6.72 -10.84
CA LEU A 147 0.43 -6.13 -9.51
C LEU A 147 1.29 -6.95 -8.55
N SER A 148 2.20 -6.30 -7.84
CA SER A 148 3.10 -6.97 -6.88
C SER A 148 3.22 -6.16 -5.59
N PHE A 149 3.26 -6.87 -4.48
CA PHE A 149 3.49 -6.32 -3.14
C PHE A 149 4.82 -6.78 -2.54
N LYS A 150 5.59 -7.54 -3.30
CA LYS A 150 6.84 -8.17 -2.86
C LYS A 150 7.85 -7.17 -2.29
N SER A 151 7.92 -5.95 -2.85
CA SER A 151 8.84 -4.91 -2.38
C SER A 151 8.52 -4.38 -0.98
N PHE A 152 7.36 -4.73 -0.42
CA PHE A 152 6.92 -4.29 0.90
C PHE A 152 7.13 -5.36 2.00
N PHE A 153 7.60 -6.51 1.63
CA PHE A 153 7.81 -7.63 2.56
C PHE A 153 9.15 -7.59 3.29
#